data_0acec1b5dd14b63286508d7c58a002f5
#
_entry.id   0acec1b5dd14b63286508d7c58a002f5
#
_cell.length_a   1.000
_cell.length_b   1.000
_cell.length_c   1.000
_cell.angle_alpha   90.00
_cell.angle_beta   90.00
_cell.angle_gamma   90.00
#
_symmetry.space_group_name_H-M   'P 1'
#
loop_
_entity.id
_entity.type
_entity.pdbx_description
1 polymer ?
#
loop_
_entity_poly.entity_id
_entity_poly.type
_entity_poly.pdbx_seq_one_letter_code
_entity_poly.pdbx_strand_id
1 'polypeptide(L)'
;MKNNINEVNYKTEYAKKYNLEFEDYNGWCNRDTWLVMLWLNNDYENYQNITRIVNNTHELKDLSDLELYGILKDFNYGDKINFNRVDLDEVRFGLTEK
;
A
#
# COMPACT_ATOMS: atom_id res chain seq x y z
N MET A 1 15.46 -18.39 11.30
CA MET A 1 15.41 -17.90 11.13
C MET A 1 15.55 -17.78 10.68
N LYS A 2 15.40 -17.59 10.70
CA LYS A 2 15.37 -17.13 10.30
C LYS A 2 15.63 -16.64 9.96
N ASN A 3 15.69 -16.42 10.01
CA ASN A 3 15.84 -15.56 9.56
C ASN A 3 15.99 -14.76 9.51
N ASN A 4 16.12 -14.31 10.22
CA ASN A 4 16.48 -13.31 10.19
C ASN A 4 17.00 -12.53 9.26
N ILE A 5 17.42 -12.54 9.00
CA ILE A 5 17.76 -12.25 7.72
C ILE A 5 16.74 -11.55 7.01
N ASN A 6 15.61 -11.95 7.12
CA ASN A 6 14.45 -11.45 6.43
C ASN A 6 14.09 -10.07 6.78
N GLU A 7 14.52 -9.61 7.93
CA GLU A 7 14.18 -8.28 8.35
C GLU A 7 14.68 -7.25 7.40
N VAL A 8 15.82 -7.51 6.83
CA VAL A 8 16.40 -6.58 5.90
C VAL A 8 15.57 -6.47 4.66
N ASN A 9 14.91 -7.56 4.32
CA ASN A 9 14.16 -7.61 3.10
C ASN A 9 12.76 -7.06 3.22
N TYR A 10 12.35 -6.67 4.41
CA TYR A 10 11.02 -6.15 4.58
C TYR A 10 10.87 -4.72 4.11
N LYS A 11 11.95 -3.98 4.04
CA LYS A 11 11.84 -2.60 3.61
C LYS A 11 11.82 -2.52 2.10
N THR A 12 10.78 -1.90 1.58
CA THR A 12 10.67 -1.66 0.15
C THR A 12 11.58 -0.50 -0.25
N GLU A 13 11.75 -0.30 -1.53
CA GLU A 13 12.52 0.84 -2.01
C GLU A 13 11.87 2.15 -1.60
N TYR A 14 10.53 2.18 -1.61
CA TYR A 14 9.80 3.35 -1.17
C TYR A 14 10.09 3.65 0.31
N ALA A 15 10.05 2.63 1.15
CA ALA A 15 10.29 2.80 2.57
C ALA A 15 11.70 3.31 2.83
N LYS A 16 12.67 2.81 2.06
CA LYS A 16 14.04 3.27 2.21
C LYS A 16 14.18 4.73 1.78
N LYS A 17 13.57 5.06 0.65
CA LYS A 17 13.65 6.41 0.11
C LYS A 17 13.09 7.46 1.04
N TYR A 18 11.98 7.14 1.68
CA TYR A 18 11.32 8.08 2.57
C TYR A 18 11.55 7.79 4.05
N ASN A 19 12.48 6.90 4.32
CA ASN A 19 12.91 6.60 5.68
C ASN A 19 11.75 6.14 6.57
N LEU A 20 10.91 5.29 6.03
CA LEU A 20 9.83 4.69 6.80
C LEU A 20 10.38 3.49 7.57
N GLU A 21 9.98 3.39 8.82
CA GLU A 21 10.40 2.29 9.65
C GLU A 21 9.43 1.14 9.48
N PHE A 22 9.95 -0.08 9.34
CA PHE A 22 9.09 -1.24 9.20
C PHE A 22 8.65 -1.68 10.59
N GLU A 23 7.37 -1.54 10.88
CA GLU A 23 6.80 -1.84 12.19
C GLU A 23 6.11 -3.20 12.25
N ASP A 24 6.04 -3.88 11.13
CA ASP A 24 5.40 -5.19 11.02
C ASP A 24 3.98 -5.18 11.61
N TYR A 25 3.16 -4.28 11.09
CA TYR A 25 1.77 -4.18 11.56
C TYR A 25 0.91 -5.11 10.71
N ASN A 26 0.56 -6.24 11.29
CA ASN A 26 -0.23 -7.27 10.60
C ASN A 26 0.36 -7.65 9.25
N GLY A 27 1.67 -7.66 9.17
CA GLY A 27 2.37 -8.03 7.93
C GLY A 27 2.64 -6.85 7.01
N TRP A 28 2.20 -5.66 7.38
CA TRP A 28 2.43 -4.46 6.58
C TRP A 28 3.43 -3.54 7.27
N CYS A 29 3.97 -2.63 6.50
CA CYS A 29 5.01 -1.73 7.01
C CYS A 29 4.59 -1.03 8.31
N ASN A 30 3.37 -0.50 8.33
CA ASN A 30 2.87 0.19 9.51
C ASN A 30 1.34 0.20 9.49
N ARG A 31 0.76 0.81 10.53
CA ARG A 31 -0.68 0.84 10.67
C ARG A 31 -1.36 1.59 9.53
N ASP A 32 -0.77 2.69 9.07
CA ASP A 32 -1.39 3.47 8.01
C ASP A 32 -1.46 2.68 6.70
N THR A 33 -0.41 1.94 6.37
CA THR A 33 -0.40 1.08 5.18
C THR A 33 -1.45 -0.01 5.33
N TRP A 34 -1.51 -0.63 6.50
CA TRP A 34 -2.50 -1.66 6.77
C TRP A 34 -3.91 -1.12 6.61
N LEU A 35 -4.19 0.09 7.11
CA LEU A 35 -5.52 0.67 7.01
C LEU A 35 -5.92 0.93 5.57
N VAL A 36 -4.99 1.41 4.74
CA VAL A 36 -5.29 1.61 3.34
C VAL A 36 -5.74 0.30 2.71
N MET A 37 -4.96 -0.76 2.92
CA MET A 37 -5.31 -2.05 2.31
C MET A 37 -6.59 -2.62 2.89
N LEU A 38 -6.81 -2.43 4.19
CA LEU A 38 -8.03 -2.89 4.82
C LEU A 38 -9.27 -2.26 4.18
N TRP A 39 -9.26 -0.94 4.04
CA TRP A 39 -10.41 -0.25 3.49
C TRP A 39 -10.58 -0.48 1.99
N LEU A 40 -9.48 -0.65 1.25
CA LEU A 40 -9.58 -0.97 -0.17
C LEU A 40 -10.18 -2.35 -0.39
N ASN A 41 -9.94 -3.27 0.52
CA ASN A 41 -10.42 -4.64 0.35
C ASN A 41 -11.77 -4.92 1.00
N ASN A 42 -12.10 -4.21 2.06
CA ASN A 42 -13.31 -4.52 2.83
C ASN A 42 -14.49 -3.60 2.61
N ASP A 43 -14.26 -2.41 2.07
CA ASP A 43 -15.37 -1.55 1.70
C ASP A 43 -15.77 -1.91 0.29
N TYR A 44 -17.03 -2.28 0.10
CA TYR A 44 -17.50 -2.81 -1.18
C TYR A 44 -17.28 -1.82 -2.34
N GLU A 45 -17.61 -0.56 -2.11
CA GLU A 45 -17.47 0.45 -3.15
C GLU A 45 -16.00 0.69 -3.48
N ASN A 46 -15.18 0.78 -2.45
CA ASN A 46 -13.73 0.93 -2.67
C ASN A 46 -13.17 -0.27 -3.43
N TYR A 47 -13.58 -1.46 -3.03
CA TYR A 47 -13.07 -2.67 -3.67
C TYR A 47 -13.42 -2.68 -5.16
N GLN A 48 -14.64 -2.32 -5.50
CA GLN A 48 -15.04 -2.28 -6.90
C GLN A 48 -14.26 -1.23 -7.67
N ASN A 49 -14.08 -0.06 -7.09
CA ASN A 49 -13.39 1.02 -7.77
C ASN A 49 -11.91 0.72 -7.96
N ILE A 50 -11.25 0.18 -6.94
CA ILE A 50 -9.82 -0.12 -7.09
C ILE A 50 -9.62 -1.27 -8.06
N THR A 51 -10.52 -2.24 -8.07
CA THR A 51 -10.44 -3.35 -9.02
C THR A 51 -10.55 -2.84 -10.46
N ARG A 52 -11.45 -1.90 -10.68
CA ARG A 52 -11.60 -1.33 -12.01
C ARG A 52 -10.33 -0.59 -12.43
N ILE A 53 -9.75 0.18 -11.52
CA ILE A 53 -8.53 0.91 -11.81
C ILE A 53 -7.39 -0.05 -12.13
N VAL A 54 -7.24 -1.09 -11.33
CA VAL A 54 -6.18 -2.08 -11.56
C VAL A 54 -6.36 -2.77 -12.90
N ASN A 55 -7.60 -3.13 -13.23
CA ASN A 55 -7.87 -3.81 -14.50
C ASN A 55 -7.62 -2.92 -15.71
N ASN A 56 -7.79 -1.62 -15.57
CA ASN A 56 -7.61 -0.69 -16.67
C ASN A 56 -6.21 -0.09 -16.74
N THR A 57 -5.39 -0.36 -15.74
CA THR A 57 -4.03 0.15 -15.70
C THR A 57 -3.09 -1.02 -15.92
N HIS A 58 -2.57 -1.15 -17.12
CA HIS A 58 -1.75 -2.31 -17.46
C HIS A 58 -0.54 -2.45 -16.57
N GLU A 59 0.06 -1.34 -16.22
CA GLU A 59 1.30 -1.38 -15.46
C GLU A 59 1.17 -0.54 -14.21
N LEU A 60 0.45 -1.08 -13.24
CA LEU A 60 0.28 -0.38 -11.98
C LEU A 60 1.62 0.00 -11.36
N LYS A 61 2.60 -0.86 -11.53
CA LYS A 61 3.94 -0.60 -11.02
C LYS A 61 4.61 0.59 -11.69
N ASP A 62 4.12 0.99 -12.87
CA ASP A 62 4.68 2.11 -13.60
C ASP A 62 4.07 3.45 -13.22
N LEU A 63 3.04 3.45 -12.40
CA LEU A 63 2.50 4.69 -11.91
C LEU A 63 3.51 5.34 -10.97
N SER A 64 3.69 6.63 -11.11
CA SER A 64 4.58 7.34 -10.21
C SER A 64 3.99 7.35 -8.81
N ASP A 65 4.83 7.62 -7.83
CA ASP A 65 4.35 7.72 -6.45
C ASP A 65 3.28 8.78 -6.34
N LEU A 66 3.45 9.90 -7.01
CA LEU A 66 2.50 11.00 -6.95
C LEU A 66 1.15 10.59 -7.55
N GLU A 67 1.17 9.87 -8.65
CA GLU A 67 -0.06 9.41 -9.28
C GLU A 67 -0.80 8.43 -8.38
N LEU A 68 -0.08 7.48 -7.82
CA LEU A 68 -0.70 6.49 -6.95
C LEU A 68 -1.24 7.15 -5.67
N TYR A 69 -0.46 8.07 -5.12
CA TYR A 69 -0.88 8.82 -3.94
C TYR A 69 -2.22 9.53 -4.20
N GLY A 70 -2.32 10.18 -5.35
CA GLY A 70 -3.55 10.89 -5.71
C GLY A 70 -4.73 9.96 -5.85
N ILE A 71 -4.51 8.80 -6.46
CA ILE A 71 -5.56 7.81 -6.62
C ILE A 71 -6.05 7.33 -5.26
N LEU A 72 -5.14 7.00 -4.37
CA LEU A 72 -5.50 6.44 -3.07
C LEU A 72 -6.28 7.44 -2.21
N LYS A 73 -5.99 8.71 -2.35
CA LYS A 73 -6.66 9.71 -1.54
C LYS A 73 -8.12 9.92 -1.93
N ASP A 74 -8.53 9.43 -3.07
CA ASP A 74 -9.90 9.60 -3.53
C ASP A 74 -10.85 8.52 -3.03
N PHE A 75 -10.35 7.58 -2.26
CA PHE A 75 -11.18 6.51 -1.73
C PHE A 75 -11.76 6.88 -0.36
N ASN A 76 -12.73 6.09 0.09
CA ASN A 76 -13.39 6.34 1.37
C ASN A 76 -12.75 5.50 2.47
N TYR A 77 -12.26 6.16 3.48
CA TYR A 77 -11.63 5.47 4.60
C TYR A 77 -12.39 5.79 5.88
N GLY A 78 -12.72 4.75 6.63
CA GLY A 78 -13.42 4.92 7.88
C GLY A 78 -12.52 5.32 9.03
N ASP A 79 -11.21 5.29 8.81
CA ASP A 79 -10.22 5.68 9.80
C ASP A 79 -9.38 6.81 9.27
N LYS A 80 -8.80 7.56 10.18
CA LYS A 80 -7.90 8.64 9.79
C LYS A 80 -6.56 8.02 9.41
N ILE A 81 -6.07 8.33 8.22
CA ILE A 81 -4.85 7.76 7.69
C ILE A 81 -3.84 8.87 7.39
N ASN A 82 -2.62 8.68 7.85
CA ASN A 82 -1.54 9.59 7.50
C ASN A 82 -0.88 9.04 6.24
N PHE A 83 -1.25 9.59 5.09
CA PHE A 83 -0.76 9.08 3.82
C PHE A 83 0.74 9.28 3.63
N ASN A 84 1.34 10.18 4.39
CA ASN A 84 2.78 10.36 4.31
C ASN A 84 3.54 9.16 4.85
N ARG A 85 2.87 8.31 5.61
CA ARG A 85 3.49 7.11 6.16
C ARG A 85 3.13 5.85 5.41
N VAL A 86 2.24 5.94 4.44
CA VAL A 86 1.83 4.77 3.67
C VAL A 86 2.95 4.34 2.74
N ASP A 87 3.30 3.05 2.80
CA ASP A 87 4.33 2.49 1.94
C ASP A 87 3.69 2.16 0.60
N LEU A 88 3.89 3.02 -0.38
CA LEU A 88 3.23 2.86 -1.67
C LEU A 88 3.70 1.62 -2.42
N ASP A 89 4.92 1.16 -2.19
CA ASP A 89 5.37 -0.07 -2.83
C ASP A 89 4.60 -1.27 -2.32
N GLU A 90 4.29 -1.30 -1.01
CA GLU A 90 3.49 -2.39 -0.48
C GLU A 90 2.08 -2.34 -1.04
N VAL A 91 1.53 -1.14 -1.22
CA VAL A 91 0.21 -1.02 -1.82
C VAL A 91 0.25 -1.56 -3.25
N ARG A 92 1.29 -1.21 -4.01
CA ARG A 92 1.43 -1.73 -5.37
C ARG A 92 1.45 -3.25 -5.40
N PHE A 93 2.25 -3.85 -4.53
CA PHE A 93 2.32 -5.31 -4.47
C PHE A 93 0.97 -5.92 -4.09
N GLY A 94 0.31 -5.35 -3.11
CA GLY A 94 -0.97 -5.88 -2.67
C GLY A 94 -2.03 -5.80 -3.75
N LEU A 95 -2.02 -4.73 -4.54
CA LEU A 95 -3.01 -4.57 -5.60
C LEU A 95 -2.71 -5.43 -6.80
N THR A 96 -1.44 -5.65 -7.11
CA THR A 96 -1.11 -6.46 -8.29
C THR A 96 -1.36 -7.94 -8.08
N GLU A 97 -1.55 -8.36 -6.84
CA GLU A 97 -1.84 -9.76 -6.55
C GLU A 97 -3.33 -10.06 -6.60
N LYS A 98 -4.13 -9.09 -6.89
CA LYS A 98 -5.56 -9.33 -7.04
C LYS A 98 -5.85 -10.00 -8.41
#